data_b85b9b5c645a277a48963e2cf71fe7df
#
_entry.id   b85b9b5c645a277a48963e2cf71fe7df
#
_cell.length_a   1.000
_cell.length_b   1.000
_cell.length_c   1.000
_cell.angle_alpha   90.00
_cell.angle_beta   90.00
_cell.angle_gamma   90.00
#
_symmetry.space_group_name_H-M   'P 1'
#
loop_
_entity.id
_entity.type
_entity.pdbx_description
1 polymer ?
#
loop_
_entity_poly.entity_id
_entity_poly.type
_entity_poly.pdbx_seq_one_letter_code
_entity_poly.pdbx_strand_id
1 'polypeptide(L)' 'MKGTTSFGKRNKTKHIRCRRCGRNAYNVRKRYCAACGFGRSKRLRKYSWQNKPLNRARRLV' A
#
# COMPACT_ATOMS: atom_id res chain seq x y z
N MET A 1 10.82 -5.35 27.36
CA MET A 1 9.80 -6.34 26.96
C MET A 1 9.87 -6.59 25.46
N LYS A 2 9.50 -7.76 25.07
CA LYS A 2 9.60 -8.17 23.67
C LYS A 2 8.26 -8.66 23.14
N GLY A 3 8.06 -8.56 21.84
CA GLY A 3 6.90 -9.10 21.18
C GLY A 3 5.60 -8.36 21.47
N THR A 4 4.54 -9.11 21.59
CA THR A 4 3.18 -8.58 21.72
C THR A 4 3.01 -7.63 22.89
N THR A 5 3.68 -7.91 23.99
CA THR A 5 3.55 -7.10 25.19
C THR A 5 4.10 -5.70 25.01
N SER A 6 5.03 -5.50 24.09
CA SER A 6 5.60 -4.17 23.82
C SER A 6 4.92 -3.45 22.66
N PHE A 7 3.98 -4.12 21.98
CA PHE A 7 3.33 -3.57 20.79
C PHE A 7 1.92 -3.06 21.05
N GLY A 8 1.47 -3.14 22.28
CA GLY A 8 0.10 -2.77 22.61
C GLY A 8 -0.90 -3.77 22.08
N LYS A 9 -2.14 -3.38 22.00
CA LYS A 9 -3.21 -4.28 21.56
C LYS A 9 -3.41 -4.30 20.05
N ARG A 10 -2.69 -3.49 19.33
CA ARG A 10 -2.78 -3.37 17.86
C ARG A 10 -4.20 -3.17 17.35
N ASN A 11 -4.97 -2.37 18.07
CA ASN A 11 -6.37 -2.14 17.73
C ASN A 11 -6.61 -0.82 17.01
N LYS A 12 -5.56 -0.09 16.72
CA LYS A 12 -5.69 1.18 15.99
C LYS A 12 -5.52 0.95 14.51
N THR A 13 -6.42 1.56 13.74
CA THR A 13 -6.38 1.49 12.29
C THR A 13 -5.34 2.45 11.75
N LYS A 14 -4.38 1.94 11.00
CA LYS A 14 -3.35 2.76 10.36
C LYS A 14 -3.65 3.02 8.90
N HIS A 15 -4.27 2.05 8.25
CA HIS A 15 -4.58 2.13 6.83
C HIS A 15 -6.03 1.77 6.59
N ILE A 16 -6.64 2.48 5.66
CA ILE A 16 -8.00 2.18 5.22
C ILE A 16 -7.98 2.02 3.70
N ARG A 17 -9.10 1.63 3.14
CA ARG A 17 -9.22 1.46 1.71
C ARG A 17 -9.13 2.82 1.02
N CYS A 18 -8.23 2.92 0.05
CA CYS A 18 -8.04 4.16 -0.71
C CYS A 18 -9.21 4.36 -1.68
N ARG A 19 -9.78 5.55 -1.66
CA ARG A 19 -10.92 5.84 -2.55
C ARG A 19 -10.51 6.02 -4.01
N ARG A 20 -9.22 6.15 -4.29
CA ARG A 20 -8.74 6.25 -5.67
C ARG A 20 -8.39 4.88 -6.24
N CYS A 21 -7.59 4.10 -5.54
CA CYS A 21 -7.10 2.81 -6.07
C CYS A 21 -7.78 1.59 -5.45
N GLY A 22 -8.56 1.75 -4.40
CA GLY A 22 -9.29 0.66 -3.78
C GLY A 22 -8.48 -0.26 -2.90
N ARG A 23 -7.18 -0.04 -2.79
CA ARG A 23 -6.32 -0.86 -1.93
C ARG A 23 -6.41 -0.40 -0.49
N ASN A 24 -6.19 -1.32 0.44
CA ASN A 24 -6.11 -0.99 1.85
C ASN A 24 -4.73 -0.38 2.15
N ALA A 25 -4.48 0.77 1.58
CA ALA A 25 -3.17 1.41 1.59
C ALA A 25 -3.19 2.90 1.92
N TYR A 26 -4.37 3.46 2.19
CA TYR A 26 -4.46 4.86 2.56
C TYR A 26 -4.11 5.03 4.03
N ASN A 27 -3.03 5.75 4.29
CA ASN A 27 -2.55 6.00 5.65
C ASN A 27 -3.33 7.15 6.27
N VAL A 28 -4.18 6.86 7.26
CA VAL A 28 -5.03 7.87 7.88
C VAL A 28 -4.25 8.88 8.70
N ARG A 29 -3.09 8.49 9.19
CA ARG A 29 -2.25 9.38 9.99
C ARG A 29 -1.49 10.36 9.09
N LYS A 30 -0.90 9.85 8.03
CA LYS A 30 -0.13 10.67 7.10
C LYS A 30 -0.99 11.30 6.01
N ARG A 31 -2.22 10.81 5.86
CA ARG A 31 -3.21 11.33 4.93
C ARG A 31 -2.81 11.21 3.47
N TYR A 32 -2.16 10.12 3.12
CA TYR A 32 -1.90 9.79 1.72
C TYR A 32 -1.90 8.28 1.53
N CYS A 33 -2.10 7.85 0.29
CA CYS A 33 -2.08 6.43 -0.04
C CYS A 33 -0.67 5.96 -0.33
N ALA A 34 -0.26 4.89 0.32
CA ALA A 34 1.06 4.31 0.09
C ALA A 34 1.18 3.62 -1.27
N ALA A 35 0.05 3.22 -1.85
CA ALA A 35 0.06 2.50 -3.12
C ALA A 35 0.03 3.44 -4.33
N CYS A 36 -0.92 4.38 -4.37
CA CYS A 36 -1.12 5.21 -5.55
C CYS A 36 -0.72 6.68 -5.38
N GLY A 37 -0.44 7.11 -4.14
CA GLY A 37 -0.05 8.48 -3.87
C GLY A 37 -1.21 9.46 -3.72
N PHE A 38 -2.44 8.96 -3.61
CA PHE A 38 -3.60 9.82 -3.42
C PHE A 38 -3.44 10.68 -2.17
N GLY A 39 -3.74 11.96 -2.28
CA GLY A 39 -3.57 12.92 -1.20
C GLY A 39 -2.20 13.60 -1.19
N ARG A 40 -1.24 13.05 -1.92
CA ARG A 40 0.11 13.59 -2.00
C ARG A 40 0.46 14.02 -3.42
N SER A 41 -0.10 13.32 -4.40
CA SER A 41 0.16 13.60 -5.80
C SER A 41 -1.13 13.47 -6.59
N LYS A 42 -1.28 14.32 -7.60
CA LYS A 42 -2.41 14.23 -8.53
C LYS A 42 -2.27 13.07 -9.49
N ARG A 43 -1.05 12.62 -9.72
CA ARG A 43 -0.77 11.53 -10.66
C ARG A 43 -0.98 10.19 -9.99
N LEU A 44 -1.65 9.29 -10.69
CA LEU A 44 -1.82 7.93 -10.24
C LEU A 44 -0.49 7.20 -10.38
N ARG A 45 0.09 6.79 -9.25
CA ARG A 45 1.32 6.02 -9.26
C ARG A 45 1.02 4.57 -9.58
N LYS A 46 1.21 4.22 -10.82
CA LYS A 46 1.03 2.85 -11.29
C LYS A 46 1.94 2.63 -12.49
N TYR A 47 2.70 1.56 -12.43
CA TYR A 47 3.69 1.26 -13.45
C TYR A 47 3.35 -0.05 -14.14
N SER A 48 3.68 -0.14 -15.43
CA SER A 48 3.39 -1.33 -16.22
C SER A 48 4.11 -2.57 -15.71
N TRP A 49 5.27 -2.41 -15.10
CA TRP A 49 6.01 -3.54 -14.56
C TRP A 49 5.26 -4.23 -13.41
N GLN A 50 4.38 -3.51 -12.74
CA GLN A 50 3.59 -4.08 -11.64
C GLN A 50 2.57 -5.11 -12.09
N ASN A 51 2.19 -5.07 -13.36
CA ASN A 51 1.17 -5.97 -13.91
C ASN A 51 1.75 -7.19 -14.59
N LYS A 52 3.08 -7.28 -14.66
CA LYS A 52 3.72 -8.40 -15.33
C LYS A 52 3.94 -9.57 -14.38
N PRO A 53 3.61 -10.80 -14.80
CA PRO A 53 3.92 -11.98 -13.99
C PRO A 53 5.44 -12.17 -13.90
N LEU A 54 5.93 -12.34 -12.68
CA LEU A 54 7.37 -12.55 -12.46
C LEU A 54 7.82 -13.95 -12.85
N ASN A 55 6.93 -14.94 -12.75
CA ASN A 55 7.26 -16.34 -12.96
C ASN A 55 6.65 -16.92 -14.23
N ARG A 56 6.57 -16.13 -15.28
CA ARG A 56 6.04 -16.63 -16.54
C ARG A 56 7.08 -17.54 -17.22
N ALA A 57 6.59 -18.51 -18.00
CA ALA A 57 7.43 -19.52 -18.65
C ALA A 57 8.50 -18.90 -19.55
N ARG A 58 8.18 -17.80 -20.21
CA ARG A 58 9.13 -17.03 -21.01
C ARG A 58 9.20 -15.62 -20.47
N ARG A 59 10.34 -15.24 -19.96
CA ARG A 59 10.54 -13.86 -19.53
C ARG A 59 11.14 -13.08 -20.69
N LEU A 60 10.48 -11.98 -21.02
CA LEU A 60 11.00 -11.04 -21.98
C LEU A 60 11.91 -10.07 -21.24
N VAL A 61 13.14 -10.03 -21.62
CA VAL A 61 14.14 -9.20 -20.94
C VAL A 61 14.44 -7.97 -21.76
#